data_6d3c0362b2f0ca52d2460668d982f622
#
_entry.id   6d3c0362b2f0ca52d2460668d982f622
#
_cell.length_a   1.000
_cell.length_b   1.000
_cell.length_c   1.000
_cell.angle_alpha   90.00
_cell.angle_beta   90.00
_cell.angle_gamma   90.00
#
_symmetry.space_group_name_H-M   'P 1'
#
loop_
_entity.id
_entity.type
_entity.pdbx_description
1 polymer ?
#
loop_
_entity_poly.entity_id
_entity_poly.type
_entity_poly.pdbx_seq_one_letter_code
_entity_poly.pdbx_strand_id
1 'polypeptide(L)'
;MQAFEAVESDDARMKALNFIREAWEEGTGSGIAPEMMAYAALYTALTDLVASFGEESVVSLVNGLVPRVQKGEFTVYRSRQ
;
A
#
# COMPACT_ATOMS: atom_id res chain seq x y z
N MET A 1 20.54 -3.38 -4.91
CA MET A 1 20.36 -3.82 -4.22
C MET A 1 19.29 -4.19 -4.01
N GLN A 2 18.92 -4.71 -3.87
CA GLN A 2 17.98 -4.97 -3.69
C GLN A 2 17.64 -5.43 -2.50
N ALA A 3 17.57 -4.79 -1.65
CA ALA A 3 17.25 -5.04 -0.40
C ALA A 3 15.97 -5.72 -0.28
N PHE A 4 15.15 -5.48 -1.18
CA PHE A 4 13.94 -6.02 -1.05
C PHE A 4 13.86 -7.41 -1.35
N GLU A 5 14.87 -8.03 -1.87
CA GLU A 5 14.77 -9.30 -2.20
C GLU A 5 15.17 -10.24 -1.20
N ALA A 6 15.39 -9.94 -0.05
CA ALA A 6 15.79 -10.87 0.93
C ALA A 6 14.78 -11.96 1.10
N VAL A 7 15.22 -13.09 1.46
CA VAL A 7 14.35 -14.14 1.67
C VAL A 7 13.39 -13.87 2.74
N GLU A 8 13.80 -13.18 3.76
CA GLU A 8 12.90 -12.87 4.80
C GLU A 8 11.89 -11.91 4.34
N SER A 9 11.95 -11.44 3.11
CA SER A 9 11.02 -10.51 2.63
C SER A 9 9.62 -11.03 2.68
N ASP A 10 9.36 -12.32 2.47
CA ASP A 10 8.01 -12.80 2.54
C ASP A 10 7.46 -12.67 3.93
N ASP A 11 8.26 -13.06 4.93
CA ASP A 11 7.82 -12.97 6.29
C ASP A 11 7.66 -11.52 6.70
N ALA A 12 8.57 -10.66 6.34
CA ALA A 12 8.48 -9.26 6.68
C ALA A 12 7.30 -8.61 6.00
N ARG A 13 7.04 -9.01 4.76
CA ARG A 13 5.94 -8.44 4.04
C ARG A 13 4.61 -8.83 4.69
N MET A 14 4.47 -10.08 5.12
CA MET A 14 3.26 -10.51 5.77
C MET A 14 3.07 -9.83 7.11
N LYS A 15 4.14 -9.63 7.85
CA LYS A 15 4.05 -8.94 9.12
C LYS A 15 3.64 -7.49 8.90
N ALA A 16 4.23 -6.84 7.91
CA ALA A 16 3.89 -5.46 7.61
C ALA A 16 2.43 -5.34 7.20
N LEU A 17 1.98 -6.28 6.36
CA LEU A 17 0.60 -6.26 5.91
C LEU A 17 -0.35 -6.43 7.09
N ASN A 18 0.00 -7.29 8.03
CA ASN A 18 -0.85 -7.49 9.20
C ASN A 18 -0.94 -6.23 10.05
N PHE A 19 0.16 -5.50 10.22
CA PHE A 19 0.11 -4.26 10.97
C PHE A 19 -0.76 -3.22 10.28
N ILE A 20 -0.64 -3.12 8.96
CA ILE A 20 -1.45 -2.16 8.21
C ILE A 20 -2.91 -2.55 8.31
N ARG A 21 -3.19 -3.84 8.20
CA ARG A 21 -4.58 -4.31 8.25
C ARG A 21 -5.19 -4.03 9.62
N GLU A 22 -4.43 -4.24 10.67
CA GLU A 22 -4.93 -3.98 12.01
C GLU A 22 -5.22 -2.50 12.20
N ALA A 23 -4.33 -1.64 11.72
CA ALA A 23 -4.56 -0.21 11.82
C ALA A 23 -5.78 0.20 11.03
N TRP A 24 -5.95 -0.40 9.86
CA TRP A 24 -7.10 -0.11 9.03
C TRP A 24 -8.39 -0.48 9.72
N GLU A 25 -8.41 -1.65 10.32
CA GLU A 25 -9.61 -2.12 11.02
C GLU A 25 -9.90 -1.25 12.22
N GLU A 26 -8.87 -0.85 12.92
CA GLU A 26 -9.08 -0.01 14.07
C GLU A 26 -9.58 1.36 13.66
N GLY A 27 -9.04 1.92 12.60
CA GLY A 27 -9.48 3.22 12.13
C GLY A 27 -10.92 3.21 11.66
N THR A 28 -11.27 2.22 10.84
CA THR A 28 -12.64 2.16 10.34
C THR A 28 -13.62 1.82 11.46
N GLY A 29 -13.19 1.01 12.41
CA GLY A 29 -14.02 0.71 13.56
C GLY A 29 -14.24 1.90 14.46
N SER A 30 -13.38 2.91 14.37
CA SER A 30 -13.54 4.12 15.14
C SER A 30 -14.39 5.14 14.42
N GLY A 31 -14.89 4.82 13.26
CA GLY A 31 -15.77 5.73 12.53
C GLY A 31 -15.11 6.48 11.41
N ILE A 32 -13.84 6.18 11.06
CA ILE A 32 -13.19 6.85 9.97
C ILE A 32 -13.60 6.17 8.68
N ALA A 33 -14.00 6.95 7.69
CA ALA A 33 -14.42 6.38 6.42
C ALA A 33 -13.28 5.63 5.77
N PRO A 34 -13.54 4.48 5.17
CA PRO A 34 -12.47 3.69 4.55
C PRO A 34 -11.65 4.46 3.54
N GLU A 35 -12.25 5.34 2.76
CA GLU A 35 -11.51 6.10 1.78
C GLU A 35 -10.58 7.10 2.43
N MET A 36 -10.90 7.57 3.62
CA MET A 36 -9.99 8.44 4.35
C MET A 36 -8.79 7.66 4.85
N MET A 37 -9.01 6.42 5.29
CA MET A 37 -7.91 5.56 5.66
C MET A 37 -7.04 5.29 4.44
N ALA A 38 -7.65 5.13 3.28
CA ALA A 38 -6.89 4.85 2.06
C ALA A 38 -6.02 6.03 1.67
N TYR A 39 -6.57 7.23 1.72
CA TYR A 39 -5.78 8.40 1.39
C TYR A 39 -4.67 8.62 2.39
N ALA A 40 -4.93 8.43 3.67
CA ALA A 40 -3.91 8.59 4.69
C ALA A 40 -2.79 7.57 4.51
N ALA A 41 -3.15 6.35 4.16
CA ALA A 41 -2.15 5.31 3.94
C ALA A 41 -1.30 5.63 2.74
N LEU A 42 -1.92 6.08 1.66
CA LEU A 42 -1.20 6.43 0.46
C LEU A 42 -0.26 7.60 0.71
N TYR A 43 -0.76 8.62 1.38
CA TYR A 43 0.05 9.81 1.67
C TYR A 43 1.24 9.40 2.53
N THR A 44 1.02 8.61 3.55
CA THR A 44 2.08 8.18 4.45
C THR A 44 3.11 7.34 3.71
N ALA A 45 2.64 6.44 2.88
CA ALA A 45 3.53 5.57 2.14
C ALA A 45 4.39 6.37 1.17
N LEU A 46 3.79 7.30 0.45
CA LEU A 46 4.55 8.08 -0.50
C LEU A 46 5.55 8.99 0.20
N THR A 47 5.18 9.56 1.30
CA THR A 47 6.08 10.41 2.07
C THR A 47 7.30 9.62 2.51
N ASP A 48 7.09 8.45 3.01
CA ASP A 48 8.18 7.62 3.46
C ASP A 48 9.06 7.17 2.33
N LEU A 49 8.46 6.79 1.22
CA LEU A 49 9.22 6.33 0.07
C LEU A 49 10.05 7.46 -0.54
N VAL A 50 9.50 8.66 -0.60
CA VAL A 50 10.24 9.79 -1.11
C VAL A 50 11.41 10.11 -0.18
N ALA A 51 11.18 10.04 1.12
CA ALA A 51 12.25 10.31 2.06
C ALA A 51 13.38 9.30 1.92
N SER A 52 13.06 8.06 1.60
CA SER A 52 14.08 7.03 1.50
C SER A 52 14.72 6.94 0.13
N PHE A 53 13.97 7.16 -0.92
CA PHE A 53 14.46 6.89 -2.27
C PHE A 53 14.43 8.09 -3.21
N GLY A 54 13.82 9.17 -2.82
CA GLY A 54 13.78 10.38 -3.65
C GLY A 54 12.58 10.40 -4.58
N GLU A 55 12.29 11.58 -5.11
CA GLU A 55 11.10 11.77 -5.93
C GLU A 55 11.14 10.99 -7.22
N GLU A 56 12.30 10.95 -7.86
CA GLU A 56 12.35 10.29 -9.16
C GLU A 56 12.07 8.82 -9.04
N SER A 57 12.60 8.16 -8.02
CA SER A 57 12.35 6.74 -7.83
C SER A 57 10.90 6.48 -7.55
N VAL A 58 10.28 7.36 -6.79
CA VAL A 58 8.87 7.17 -6.45
C VAL A 58 7.99 7.42 -7.66
N VAL A 59 8.36 8.38 -8.49
CA VAL A 59 7.61 8.60 -9.73
C VAL A 59 7.66 7.34 -10.60
N SER A 60 8.82 6.71 -10.71
CA SER A 60 8.92 5.49 -11.47
C SER A 60 8.05 4.40 -10.88
N LEU A 61 8.07 4.28 -9.57
CA LEU A 61 7.25 3.27 -8.92
C LEU A 61 5.78 3.51 -9.19
N VAL A 62 5.33 4.72 -9.03
CA VAL A 62 3.91 5.04 -9.20
C VAL A 62 3.51 4.84 -10.65
N ASN A 63 4.38 5.26 -11.59
CA ASN A 63 4.07 5.04 -13.01
C ASN A 63 3.94 3.55 -13.31
N GLY A 64 4.72 2.73 -12.66
CA GLY A 64 4.62 1.28 -12.86
C GLY A 64 3.32 0.69 -12.33
N LEU A 65 2.67 1.40 -11.40
CA LEU A 65 1.42 0.90 -10.87
C LEU A 65 0.24 1.18 -11.80
N VAL A 66 0.38 2.15 -12.69
CA VAL A 66 -0.75 2.52 -13.54
C VAL A 66 -1.30 1.33 -14.34
N PRO A 67 -0.45 0.60 -15.09
CA PRO A 67 -0.99 -0.54 -15.83
C PRO A 67 -1.52 -1.64 -14.93
N ARG A 68 -1.00 -1.75 -13.73
CA ARG A 68 -1.48 -2.78 -12.82
C ARG A 68 -2.88 -2.45 -12.32
N VAL A 69 -3.13 -1.17 -12.08
CA VAL A 69 -4.48 -0.74 -11.72
C VAL A 69 -5.42 -0.95 -12.90
N GLN A 70 -4.94 -0.59 -14.09
CA GLN A 70 -5.77 -0.72 -15.27
C GLN A 70 -6.14 -2.16 -15.59
N LYS A 71 -5.21 -3.07 -15.33
CA LYS A 71 -5.49 -4.46 -15.60
C LYS A 71 -6.36 -5.11 -14.56
N GLY A 72 -6.71 -4.44 -13.52
CA GLY A 72 -7.58 -5.00 -12.50
C GLY A 72 -6.87 -5.78 -11.43
N GLU A 73 -5.56 -5.59 -11.29
CA GLU A 73 -4.82 -6.35 -10.30
C GLU A 73 -5.37 -6.10 -8.89
N PHE A 74 -5.87 -4.90 -8.63
CA PHE A 74 -6.36 -4.55 -7.31
C PHE A 74 -7.87 -4.57 -7.21
N THR A 75 -8.53 -5.07 -8.25
CA THR A 75 -9.97 -5.08 -8.24
C THR A 75 -10.51 -6.24 -7.44
N VAL A 76 -11.37 -5.92 -6.52
CA VAL A 76 -12.00 -6.94 -5.71
C VAL A 76 -13.43 -7.06 -6.15
N TYR A 77 -13.80 -8.25 -6.61
CA TYR A 77 -15.15 -8.46 -7.05
C TYR A 77 -16.01 -8.90 -5.89
N ARG A 78 -17.02 -8.14 -5.61
CA ARG A 78 -17.87 -8.44 -4.51
C ARG A 78 -19.22 -8.80 -4.96
N SER A 79 -19.89 -9.63 -4.23
CA SER A 79 -21.21 -9.90 -4.53
C SER A 79 -22.03 -8.73 -4.25
N ARG A 80 -22.81 -8.25 -5.15
CA ARG A 80 -23.55 -7.14 -4.87
C ARG A 80 -24.90 -7.42 -5.04
N GLN A 81 -25.67 -6.87 -4.50
CA GLN A 81 -26.96 -7.15 -4.63
C GLN A 81 -27.69 -6.05 -4.81
#